data_1fca00fba5e93a6ea45b5a7fa9e46901
#
_entry.id   1fca00fba5e93a6ea45b5a7fa9e46901
#
_cell.length_a   1.000
_cell.length_b   1.000
_cell.length_c   1.000
_cell.angle_alpha   90.00
_cell.angle_beta   90.00
_cell.angle_gamma   90.00
#
_symmetry.space_group_name_H-M   'P 1'
#
loop_
_entity.id
_entity.type
_entity.pdbx_description
1 polymer ?
#
loop_
_entity_poly.entity_id
_entity_poly.type
_entity_poly.pdbx_seq_one_letter_code
_entity_poly.pdbx_strand_id
1 'polypeptide(L)'
;ADRVGSGSGQSHVVVIGAGWAGWGAAKALCESGVRVTLIDGMPDPTGSEPVTTASGKPFEAGTRGFWKDYPNINALTAELGLSNVFTEFTTSAFWSPEGLEA
;
A
#
# COMPACT_ATOMS: atom_id res chain seq x y z
N ALA A 1 -0.57 19.87 -17.43
CA ALA A 1 -1.49 19.69 -16.31
C ALA A 1 -2.67 20.62 -16.45
N ASP A 2 -3.83 20.14 -16.19
CA ASP A 2 -5.00 20.96 -16.17
C ASP A 2 -4.97 21.92 -14.99
N ARG A 3 -5.30 23.11 -15.25
CA ARG A 3 -5.44 24.11 -14.21
C ARG A 3 -6.73 23.90 -13.43
N VAL A 4 -6.75 24.36 -12.21
CA VAL A 4 -7.96 24.37 -11.42
C VAL A 4 -9.03 25.15 -12.16
N GLY A 5 -10.17 24.53 -12.39
CA GLY A 5 -11.24 25.16 -13.13
C GLY A 5 -11.90 26.25 -12.34
N SER A 6 -11.74 27.48 -12.81
CA SER A 6 -12.52 28.60 -12.30
C SER A 6 -13.91 28.52 -12.90
N GLY A 7 -14.93 28.34 -12.14
CA GLY A 7 -16.30 28.29 -12.60
C GLY A 7 -16.87 26.89 -12.74
N SER A 8 -16.07 25.86 -12.93
CA SER A 8 -16.54 24.46 -12.88
C SER A 8 -16.73 23.96 -11.46
N GLY A 9 -16.09 24.57 -10.50
CA GLY A 9 -16.12 24.15 -9.12
C GLY A 9 -15.27 22.90 -8.82
N GLN A 10 -14.65 22.30 -9.81
CA GLN A 10 -13.83 21.11 -9.61
C GLN A 10 -12.36 21.48 -9.44
N SER A 11 -11.80 21.15 -8.30
CA SER A 11 -10.37 21.26 -8.03
C SER A 11 -9.61 20.14 -8.72
N HIS A 12 -8.37 20.40 -9.04
CA HIS A 12 -7.45 19.40 -9.56
C HIS A 12 -6.27 19.28 -8.61
N VAL A 13 -6.04 18.08 -8.10
CA VAL A 13 -4.95 17.80 -7.16
C VAL A 13 -3.99 16.80 -7.80
N VAL A 14 -2.71 17.10 -7.72
CA VAL A 14 -1.66 16.17 -8.13
C VAL A 14 -1.10 15.50 -6.88
N VAL A 15 -1.13 14.17 -6.87
CA VAL A 15 -0.55 13.34 -5.80
C VAL A 15 0.74 12.74 -6.33
N ILE A 16 1.84 12.99 -5.62
CA ILE A 16 3.14 12.48 -6.01
C ILE A 16 3.50 11.30 -5.12
N GLY A 17 3.67 10.13 -5.73
CA GLY A 17 3.95 8.88 -5.07
C GLY A 17 2.73 7.95 -5.07
N ALA A 18 2.85 6.80 -5.75
CA ALA A 18 1.78 5.82 -5.88
C ALA A 18 2.01 4.61 -4.95
N GLY A 19 2.54 4.87 -3.77
CA GLY A 19 2.55 3.91 -2.67
C GLY A 19 1.23 3.89 -1.92
N TRP A 20 1.18 3.25 -0.78
CA TRP A 20 -0.03 3.14 0.06
C TRP A 20 -0.67 4.50 0.36
N ALA A 21 0.15 5.45 0.79
CA ALA A 21 -0.34 6.78 1.16
C ALA A 21 -0.90 7.55 -0.06
N GLY A 22 -0.18 7.49 -1.18
CA GLY A 22 -0.60 8.17 -2.41
C GLY A 22 -1.90 7.60 -2.96
N TRP A 23 -2.04 6.30 -3.01
CA TRP A 23 -3.28 5.65 -3.42
C TRP A 23 -4.45 5.96 -2.47
N GLY A 24 -4.18 5.96 -1.16
CA GLY A 24 -5.20 6.32 -0.17
C GLY A 24 -5.68 7.75 -0.33
N ALA A 25 -4.76 8.68 -0.53
CA ALA A 25 -5.10 10.08 -0.78
C ALA A 25 -5.89 10.25 -2.08
N ALA A 26 -5.43 9.60 -3.15
CA ALA A 26 -6.10 9.67 -4.45
C ALA A 26 -7.55 9.14 -4.36
N LYS A 27 -7.73 8.00 -3.68
CA LYS A 27 -9.06 7.43 -3.48
C LYS A 27 -9.99 8.40 -2.75
N ALA A 28 -9.54 8.94 -1.62
CA ALA A 28 -10.34 9.85 -0.82
C ALA A 28 -10.71 11.13 -1.59
N LEU A 29 -9.76 11.69 -2.34
CA LEU A 29 -10.00 12.88 -3.13
C LEU A 29 -11.00 12.62 -4.28
N CYS A 30 -10.85 11.48 -4.97
CA CYS A 30 -11.79 11.11 -6.02
C CYS A 30 -13.21 10.93 -5.49
N GLU A 31 -13.35 10.30 -4.33
CA GLU A 31 -14.65 10.11 -3.67
C GLU A 31 -15.28 11.44 -3.25
N SER A 32 -14.46 12.45 -3.02
CA SER A 32 -14.91 13.81 -2.71
C SER A 32 -15.21 14.65 -3.94
N GLY A 33 -15.14 14.08 -5.14
CA GLY A 33 -15.42 14.78 -6.38
C GLY A 33 -14.25 15.62 -6.88
N VAL A 34 -13.06 15.41 -6.37
CA VAL A 34 -11.86 16.12 -6.79
C VAL A 34 -11.21 15.37 -7.95
N ARG A 35 -10.81 16.09 -8.97
CA ARG A 35 -10.03 15.54 -10.06
C ARG A 35 -8.60 15.28 -9.58
N VAL A 36 -8.08 14.08 -9.80
CA VAL A 36 -6.77 13.67 -9.28
C VAL A 36 -5.87 13.19 -10.40
N THR A 37 -4.61 13.61 -10.35
CA THR A 37 -3.54 13.01 -11.13
C THR A 37 -2.54 12.38 -10.16
N LEU A 38 -2.31 11.09 -10.29
CA LEU A 38 -1.37 10.34 -9.46
C LEU A 38 -0.09 10.09 -10.26
N ILE A 39 1.05 10.47 -9.71
CA ILE A 39 2.34 10.39 -10.39
C ILE A 39 3.31 9.56 -9.54
N ASP A 40 4.04 8.67 -10.20
CA ASP A 40 5.13 7.93 -9.57
C ASP A 40 6.33 7.84 -10.51
N GLY A 41 7.52 7.80 -9.94
CA GLY A 41 8.76 7.66 -10.70
C GLY A 41 9.04 6.23 -11.19
N MET A 42 8.32 5.24 -10.65
CA MET A 42 8.44 3.84 -11.05
C MET A 42 7.39 3.51 -12.11
N PRO A 43 7.74 2.74 -13.15
CA PRO A 43 6.77 2.30 -14.15
C PRO A 43 5.61 1.49 -13.55
N ASP A 44 5.92 0.68 -12.55
CA ASP A 44 4.92 -0.07 -11.79
C ASP A 44 5.29 -0.01 -10.30
N PRO A 45 4.79 0.98 -9.57
CA PRO A 45 5.13 1.13 -8.16
C PRO A 45 4.52 0.05 -7.26
N THR A 46 3.55 -0.71 -7.75
CA THR A 46 2.92 -1.79 -7.00
C THR A 46 3.49 -3.16 -7.34
N GLY A 47 4.19 -3.29 -8.46
CA GLY A 47 4.73 -4.53 -8.97
C GLY A 47 6.25 -4.65 -8.82
N SER A 48 6.85 -4.01 -7.81
CA SER A 48 8.29 -4.10 -7.60
C SER A 48 8.74 -5.55 -7.41
N GLU A 49 9.81 -5.91 -8.10
CA GLU A 49 10.37 -7.25 -7.99
C GLU A 49 10.93 -7.48 -6.59
N PRO A 50 10.71 -8.66 -6.00
CA PRO A 50 11.27 -8.96 -4.70
C PRO A 50 12.80 -9.03 -4.75
N VAL A 51 13.44 -8.61 -3.68
CA VAL A 51 14.88 -8.78 -3.52
C VAL A 51 15.19 -10.26 -3.38
N THR A 52 16.29 -10.70 -3.95
CA THR A 52 16.68 -12.12 -3.88
C THR A 52 17.94 -12.31 -3.07
N THR A 53 18.04 -13.44 -2.40
CA THR A 53 19.26 -13.87 -1.72
C THR A 53 20.31 -14.31 -2.74
N ALA A 54 21.54 -14.56 -2.28
CA ALA A 54 22.61 -15.08 -3.14
C ALA A 54 22.24 -16.44 -3.75
N SER A 55 21.36 -17.21 -3.09
CA SER A 55 20.88 -18.50 -3.62
C SER A 55 19.63 -18.36 -4.50
N GLY A 56 19.20 -17.15 -4.80
CA GLY A 56 18.07 -16.87 -5.70
C GLY A 56 16.69 -16.97 -5.06
N LYS A 57 16.61 -17.06 -3.73
CA LYS A 57 15.32 -17.10 -3.03
C LYS A 57 14.78 -15.69 -2.82
N PRO A 58 13.50 -15.44 -3.08
CA PRO A 58 12.92 -14.13 -2.81
C PRO A 58 12.83 -13.87 -1.30
N PHE A 59 13.01 -12.63 -0.89
CA PHE A 59 12.81 -12.23 0.49
C PHE A 59 12.33 -10.78 0.57
N GLU A 60 11.68 -10.45 1.68
CA GLU A 60 11.28 -9.09 2.01
C GLU A 60 12.30 -8.47 2.95
N ALA A 61 12.71 -7.23 2.67
CA ALA A 61 13.64 -6.51 3.54
C ALA A 61 13.01 -6.11 4.87
N GLY A 62 11.68 -6.13 4.95
CA GLY A 62 10.93 -5.91 6.18
C GLY A 62 9.64 -6.70 6.13
N THR A 63 9.30 -7.34 7.22
CA THR A 63 8.07 -8.11 7.31
C THR A 63 6.86 -7.18 7.21
N ARG A 64 5.93 -7.50 6.33
CA ARG A 64 4.65 -6.81 6.22
C ARG A 64 3.59 -7.63 6.92
N GLY A 65 3.05 -7.07 8.00
CA GLY A 65 2.02 -7.74 8.76
C GLY A 65 0.84 -6.82 9.00
N PHE A 66 -0.36 -7.41 8.99
CA PHE A 66 -1.58 -6.69 9.28
C PHE A 66 -2.29 -7.38 10.43
N TRP A 67 -2.53 -6.64 11.50
CA TRP A 67 -3.29 -7.15 12.63
C TRP A 67 -4.77 -7.21 12.28
N LYS A 68 -5.47 -8.19 12.84
CA LYS A 68 -6.90 -8.41 12.55
C LYS A 68 -7.78 -7.22 12.90
N ASP A 69 -7.32 -6.37 13.80
CA ASP A 69 -8.06 -5.18 14.24
C ASP A 69 -7.67 -3.90 13.54
N TYR A 70 -6.95 -3.97 12.43
CA TYR A 70 -6.67 -2.79 11.61
C TYR A 70 -7.94 -2.36 10.86
N PRO A 71 -8.63 -1.29 11.31
CA PRO A 71 -9.95 -0.98 10.77
C PRO A 71 -9.92 -0.49 9.33
N ASN A 72 -8.91 0.29 8.97
CA ASN A 72 -8.86 0.88 7.63
C ASN A 72 -8.56 -0.16 6.55
N ILE A 73 -7.65 -1.09 6.83
CA ILE A 73 -7.35 -2.20 5.90
C ILE A 73 -8.56 -3.12 5.76
N ASN A 74 -9.21 -3.44 6.86
CA ASN A 74 -10.41 -4.28 6.83
C ASN A 74 -11.55 -3.62 6.05
N ALA A 75 -11.75 -2.32 6.24
CA ALA A 75 -12.75 -1.56 5.50
C ALA A 75 -12.44 -1.52 4.02
N LEU A 76 -11.18 -1.30 3.65
CA LEU A 76 -10.75 -1.24 2.26
C LEU A 76 -10.93 -2.58 1.55
N THR A 77 -10.51 -3.68 2.18
CA THR A 77 -10.67 -5.01 1.58
C THR A 77 -12.14 -5.37 1.39
N ALA A 78 -12.99 -5.03 2.36
CA ALA A 78 -14.42 -5.25 2.25
C ALA A 78 -15.04 -4.41 1.11
N GLU A 79 -14.68 -3.15 1.03
CA GLU A 79 -15.19 -2.23 -0.01
C GLU A 79 -14.80 -2.69 -1.42
N LEU A 80 -13.57 -3.20 -1.58
CA LEU A 80 -13.09 -3.69 -2.87
C LEU A 80 -13.52 -5.12 -3.17
N GLY A 81 -14.25 -5.77 -2.27
CA GLY A 81 -14.73 -7.13 -2.46
C GLY A 81 -13.60 -8.17 -2.45
N LEU A 82 -12.50 -7.87 -1.78
CA LEU A 82 -11.35 -8.77 -1.71
C LEU A 82 -11.54 -9.78 -0.58
N SER A 83 -11.23 -11.03 -0.86
CA SER A 83 -11.28 -12.11 0.13
C SER A 83 -9.97 -12.89 0.10
N ASN A 84 -9.58 -13.42 1.25
CA ASN A 84 -8.38 -14.25 1.41
C ASN A 84 -7.10 -13.57 0.91
N VAL A 85 -6.99 -12.26 1.16
CA VAL A 85 -5.82 -11.47 0.71
C VAL A 85 -4.63 -11.59 1.65
N PHE A 86 -4.85 -12.12 2.85
CA PHE A 86 -3.81 -12.27 3.87
C PHE A 86 -3.57 -13.74 4.17
N THR A 87 -2.30 -14.09 4.34
CA THR A 87 -1.92 -15.40 4.83
C THR A 87 -2.05 -15.46 6.36
N GLU A 88 -2.31 -16.66 6.87
CA GLU A 88 -2.36 -16.85 8.32
C GLU A 88 -0.99 -16.64 8.94
N PHE A 89 -0.99 -15.99 10.10
CA PHE A 89 0.20 -15.90 10.94
C PHE A 89 0.37 -17.23 11.67
N THR A 90 1.50 -17.86 11.48
CA THR A 90 1.72 -19.20 12.04
C THR A 90 2.52 -19.17 13.34
N THR A 91 3.67 -18.49 13.33
CA THR A 91 4.54 -18.47 14.51
C THR A 91 5.53 -17.33 14.40
N SER A 92 6.02 -16.87 15.54
CA SER A 92 7.15 -15.96 15.60
C SER A 92 8.13 -16.46 16.67
N ALA A 93 9.39 -16.09 16.49
CA ALA A 93 10.43 -16.43 17.44
C ALA A 93 11.50 -15.33 17.41
N PHE A 94 12.26 -15.26 18.48
CA PHE A 94 13.33 -14.29 18.63
C PHE A 94 14.65 -15.03 18.84
N TRP A 95 15.70 -14.50 18.25
CA TRP A 95 17.05 -15.00 18.48
C TRP A 95 17.73 -14.17 19.57
N SER A 96 18.33 -14.84 20.51
CA SER A 96 19.17 -14.24 21.54
C SER A 96 20.56 -14.89 21.50
N PRO A 97 21.54 -14.36 22.26
CA PRO A 97 22.84 -15.02 22.38
C PRO A 97 22.77 -16.47 22.86
N GLU A 98 21.70 -16.83 23.57
CA GLU A 98 21.47 -18.19 24.06
C GLU A 98 20.77 -19.08 23.03
N GLY A 99 20.36 -18.53 21.90
CA GLY A 99 19.70 -19.27 20.83
C GLY A 99 18.32 -18.76 20.49
N LEU A 100 17.50 -19.64 19.93
CA LEU A 100 16.15 -19.32 19.50
C LEU A 100 15.19 -19.33 20.68
N GLU A 101 14.45 -18.25 20.83
CA GLU A 101 13.39 -18.14 21.84
C GLU A 101 12.04 -17.93 21.13
N ALA A 102 11.07 -18.72 21.51
CA ALA A 102 9.74 -18.68 20.94
C ALA A 102 8.78 -17.84 21.80
#